data_6e1f7b9ae00d7089b2d534cb25187ddf
#
_entry.id   6e1f7b9ae00d7089b2d534cb25187ddf
#
_cell.length_a   1.000
_cell.length_b   1.000
_cell.length_c   1.000
_cell.angle_alpha   90.00
_cell.angle_beta   90.00
_cell.angle_gamma   90.00
#
_symmetry.space_group_name_H-M   'P 1'
#
loop_
_entity.id
_entity.type
_entity.pdbx_description
1 polymer ?
#
loop_
_entity_poly.entity_id
_entity_poly.type
_entity_poly.pdbx_seq_one_letter_code
_entity_poly.pdbx_strand_id
1 'polypeptide(L)'
;MKKLRKILTLSIFICFCFILCACTGCTNVFHLQSIGKNEISIVSYNAQTFFDAVEDGREFKEFKGSKTKWSKEKYTERLFRLKEAVNLSCLALGLGEKAIPDILVLQEIESRAVIDDFCKILPMNNSYKYAVFIPPQNGGAFSTALLSKFPITETKVFNVYSGKRSLRPLIETRIRIGNSTGDNELVLLNVHWKSKVGNSDTDSIRRQQEEQAYKRLKELKASEPQTPFIICGDFNQTLEEFSLLSEFDNCWNIEAYRAAAQEGSQPAGSYFYKESWEGIDHFFYSDNLSDGKNFDLSFFCVINLKPLTDTSGKPDKYSVYSGKGYSDHLPIGIILKRQ
;
A
#
# COMPACT_ATOMS: atom_id res chain seq x y z
N MET A 1 44.28 -19.44 46.62
CA MET A 1 43.71 -18.18 46.11
C MET A 1 43.40 -18.16 44.58
N LYS A 2 43.69 -19.20 43.81
CA LYS A 2 43.40 -19.25 42.34
C LYS A 2 42.08 -19.96 41.99
N LYS A 3 41.38 -20.59 42.93
CA LYS A 3 40.09 -21.28 42.67
C LYS A 3 38.84 -20.43 42.95
N LEU A 4 38.97 -19.32 43.71
CA LEU A 4 37.84 -18.45 44.04
C LEU A 4 37.55 -17.38 42.93
N ARG A 5 38.54 -17.10 42.04
CA ARG A 5 38.35 -16.13 40.94
C ARG A 5 37.60 -16.66 39.73
N LYS A 6 37.51 -17.99 39.55
CA LYS A 6 36.78 -18.59 38.42
C LYS A 6 35.28 -18.78 38.67
N ILE A 7 34.83 -18.75 39.91
CA ILE A 7 33.41 -18.90 40.24
C ILE A 7 32.70 -17.55 40.19
N LEU A 8 33.42 -16.43 40.43
CA LEU A 8 32.82 -15.09 40.41
C LEU A 8 32.60 -14.53 38.99
N THR A 9 33.38 -14.99 37.99
CA THR A 9 33.23 -14.58 36.61
C THR A 9 32.12 -15.34 35.86
N LEU A 10 31.73 -16.52 36.32
CA LEU A 10 30.66 -17.29 35.70
C LEU A 10 29.27 -16.86 36.22
N SER A 11 29.19 -16.34 37.45
CA SER A 11 27.93 -15.85 38.04
C SER A 11 27.52 -14.48 37.50
N ILE A 12 28.45 -13.65 36.99
CA ILE A 12 28.14 -12.33 36.42
C ILE A 12 27.63 -12.49 34.96
N PHE A 13 28.02 -13.55 34.25
CA PHE A 13 27.56 -13.79 32.87
C PHE A 13 26.15 -14.41 32.81
N ILE A 14 25.72 -15.09 33.87
CA ILE A 14 24.36 -15.68 33.96
C ILE A 14 23.33 -14.64 34.42
N CYS A 15 23.76 -13.62 35.22
CA CYS A 15 22.85 -12.54 35.62
C CYS A 15 22.57 -11.50 34.56
N PHE A 16 23.41 -11.39 33.50
CA PHE A 16 23.17 -10.42 32.41
C PHE A 16 22.19 -10.95 31.32
N CYS A 17 21.92 -12.27 31.31
CA CYS A 17 20.92 -12.85 30.41
C CYS A 17 19.49 -12.87 31.00
N PHE A 18 19.30 -12.51 32.29
CA PHE A 18 17.97 -12.55 32.92
C PHE A 18 17.36 -11.19 33.24
N ILE A 19 18.01 -10.07 32.89
CA ILE A 19 17.46 -8.71 33.10
C ILE A 19 16.87 -8.13 31.77
N LEU A 20 16.88 -8.88 30.68
CA LEU A 20 16.24 -8.49 29.39
C LEU A 20 14.87 -9.14 29.15
N CYS A 21 14.26 -9.74 30.20
CA CYS A 21 12.95 -10.38 30.12
C CYS A 21 11.96 -9.85 31.14
N ALA A 22 11.80 -8.53 31.28
CA ALA A 22 10.72 -7.97 32.10
C ALA A 22 10.30 -6.58 31.59
N CYS A 23 9.96 -6.48 30.30
CA CYS A 23 9.04 -5.50 29.76
C CYS A 23 8.02 -6.27 28.90
N THR A 24 7.16 -7.02 29.59
CA THR A 24 6.00 -7.69 28.99
C THR A 24 4.93 -6.64 28.77
N GLY A 25 4.77 -6.23 27.54
CA GLY A 25 3.68 -5.34 27.15
C GLY A 25 3.77 -4.83 25.72
N CYS A 26 4.27 -5.63 24.79
CA CYS A 26 4.09 -5.46 23.32
C CYS A 26 4.86 -6.58 22.61
N THR A 27 4.41 -7.79 22.73
CA THR A 27 4.86 -8.86 21.82
C THR A 27 3.97 -8.86 20.59
N ASN A 28 4.15 -7.87 19.71
CA ASN A 28 3.92 -8.12 18.30
C ASN A 28 4.97 -9.15 17.90
N VAL A 29 4.59 -10.41 17.90
CA VAL A 29 5.41 -11.48 17.32
C VAL A 29 5.37 -11.24 15.82
N PHE A 30 6.26 -10.35 15.34
CA PHE A 30 6.57 -10.30 13.92
C PHE A 30 7.10 -11.69 13.56
N HIS A 31 6.37 -12.38 12.73
CA HIS A 31 6.87 -13.55 12.05
C HIS A 31 7.94 -13.06 11.06
N LEU A 32 9.18 -12.93 11.56
CA LEU A 32 10.36 -12.72 10.72
C LEU A 32 10.61 -14.00 9.92
N GLN A 33 9.74 -14.29 8.96
CA GLN A 33 10.07 -15.24 7.91
C GLN A 33 11.04 -14.51 6.98
N SER A 34 12.24 -15.07 6.83
CA SER A 34 13.15 -14.62 5.78
C SER A 34 12.48 -14.89 4.43
N ILE A 35 12.09 -13.82 3.74
CA ILE A 35 11.45 -13.95 2.42
C ILE A 35 12.51 -14.47 1.45
N GLY A 36 12.26 -15.66 0.91
CA GLY A 36 13.10 -16.34 -0.05
C GLY A 36 13.02 -15.71 -1.44
N LYS A 37 13.91 -16.11 -2.35
CA LYS A 37 13.95 -15.67 -3.77
C LYS A 37 12.67 -15.98 -4.57
N ASN A 38 11.73 -16.70 -4.00
CA ASN A 38 10.49 -17.16 -4.64
C ASN A 38 9.25 -16.38 -4.13
N GLU A 39 9.43 -15.22 -3.53
CA GLU A 39 8.34 -14.43 -2.98
C GLU A 39 8.30 -13.06 -3.63
N ILE A 40 7.10 -12.53 -3.84
CA ILE A 40 6.84 -11.22 -4.42
C ILE A 40 6.03 -10.41 -3.41
N SER A 41 6.53 -9.24 -3.07
CA SER A 41 5.87 -8.31 -2.18
C SER A 41 5.15 -7.21 -2.94
N ILE A 42 3.90 -6.94 -2.57
CA ILE A 42 3.09 -5.87 -3.14
C ILE A 42 2.57 -5.01 -1.99
N VAL A 43 2.78 -3.69 -2.10
CA VAL A 43 2.26 -2.71 -1.14
C VAL A 43 1.36 -1.72 -1.87
N SER A 44 0.19 -1.44 -1.31
CA SER A 44 -0.71 -0.38 -1.74
C SER A 44 -0.79 0.70 -0.66
N TYR A 45 -0.66 1.97 -1.06
CA TYR A 45 -0.64 3.09 -0.13
C TYR A 45 -1.24 4.36 -0.73
N ASN A 46 -2.31 4.84 -0.13
CA ASN A 46 -2.78 6.20 -0.37
C ASN A 46 -1.85 7.17 0.36
N ALA A 47 -1.10 7.97 -0.41
CA ALA A 47 -0.07 8.86 0.12
C ALA A 47 -0.62 10.24 0.56
N GLN A 48 -1.93 10.39 0.62
CA GLN A 48 -2.66 11.60 1.01
C GLN A 48 -2.17 12.87 0.29
N THR A 49 -2.90 13.34 -0.72
CA THR A 49 -2.67 14.66 -1.37
C THR A 49 -1.19 14.96 -1.68
N PHE A 50 -0.48 14.04 -2.34
CA PHE A 50 0.96 14.18 -2.58
C PHE A 50 1.22 15.12 -3.75
N PHE A 51 1.26 16.43 -3.47
CA PHE A 51 1.66 17.47 -4.39
C PHE A 51 3.18 17.56 -4.53
N ASP A 52 3.65 17.92 -5.72
CA ASP A 52 5.06 18.28 -5.93
C ASP A 52 5.35 19.73 -5.49
N ALA A 53 6.53 20.26 -5.82
CA ALA A 53 6.92 21.62 -5.42
C ALA A 53 6.61 22.67 -6.50
N VAL A 54 5.88 22.30 -7.56
CA VAL A 54 5.55 23.19 -8.67
C VAL A 54 4.06 23.50 -8.64
N GLU A 55 3.70 24.78 -8.54
CA GLU A 55 2.31 25.20 -8.58
C GLU A 55 1.85 25.28 -10.04
N ASP A 56 0.98 24.34 -10.46
CA ASP A 56 0.41 24.28 -11.82
C ASP A 56 -1.06 24.66 -11.89
N GLY A 57 -1.66 25.02 -10.75
CA GLY A 57 -3.04 25.51 -10.64
C GLY A 57 -4.05 24.45 -10.21
N ARG A 58 -3.67 23.18 -10.10
CA ARG A 58 -4.54 22.05 -9.68
C ARG A 58 -4.50 21.78 -8.19
N GLU A 59 -3.53 22.35 -7.49
CA GLU A 59 -3.32 22.13 -6.06
C GLU A 59 -4.49 22.67 -5.24
N PHE A 60 -4.68 22.08 -4.09
CA PHE A 60 -5.63 22.60 -3.10
C PHE A 60 -5.13 23.92 -2.48
N LYS A 61 -6.04 24.69 -1.93
CA LYS A 61 -5.71 26.01 -1.35
C LYS A 61 -4.57 25.96 -0.35
N GLU A 62 -4.47 24.88 0.41
CA GLU A 62 -3.46 24.65 1.42
C GLU A 62 -2.05 24.48 0.82
N PHE A 63 -1.96 24.18 -0.47
CA PHE A 63 -0.70 23.97 -1.20
C PHE A 63 -0.36 25.11 -2.16
N LYS A 64 -1.21 26.19 -2.23
CA LYS A 64 -1.04 27.31 -3.14
C LYS A 64 -0.56 28.57 -2.44
N GLY A 65 0.37 29.26 -3.09
CA GLY A 65 0.80 30.61 -2.75
C GLY A 65 1.62 30.73 -1.47
N SER A 66 2.20 31.89 -1.24
CA SER A 66 3.13 32.16 -0.13
C SER A 66 2.52 32.03 1.28
N LYS A 67 1.19 32.06 1.41
CA LYS A 67 0.50 31.95 2.70
C LYS A 67 0.38 30.52 3.21
N THR A 68 0.53 29.52 2.36
CA THR A 68 0.25 28.11 2.70
C THR A 68 1.40 27.41 3.37
N LYS A 69 2.61 27.99 3.34
CA LYS A 69 3.82 27.36 3.85
C LYS A 69 4.22 26.06 3.12
N TRP A 70 3.57 25.70 2.00
CA TRP A 70 4.09 24.65 1.15
C TRP A 70 5.38 25.11 0.49
N SER A 71 6.38 24.27 0.48
CA SER A 71 7.72 24.61 -0.03
C SER A 71 8.44 23.39 -0.56
N LYS A 72 9.52 23.63 -1.31
CA LYS A 72 10.40 22.57 -1.83
C LYS A 72 11.03 21.74 -0.70
N GLU A 73 11.34 22.36 0.43
CA GLU A 73 11.91 21.68 1.60
C GLU A 73 10.88 20.70 2.17
N LYS A 74 9.63 21.13 2.37
CA LYS A 74 8.55 20.25 2.84
C LYS A 74 8.24 19.13 1.87
N TYR A 75 8.24 19.41 0.58
CA TYR A 75 8.13 18.38 -0.46
C TYR A 75 9.25 17.34 -0.34
N THR A 76 10.50 17.79 -0.21
CA THR A 76 11.65 16.91 -0.07
C THR A 76 11.55 16.06 1.20
N GLU A 77 11.20 16.66 2.34
CA GLU A 77 10.96 15.92 3.59
C GLU A 77 9.85 14.88 3.43
N ARG A 78 8.81 15.22 2.70
CA ARG A 78 7.70 14.33 2.44
C ARG A 78 8.08 13.13 1.57
N LEU A 79 8.97 13.31 0.60
CA LEU A 79 9.55 12.20 -0.16
C LEU A 79 10.33 11.24 0.76
N PHE A 80 11.12 11.76 1.72
CA PHE A 80 11.82 10.91 2.68
C PHE A 80 10.85 10.16 3.61
N ARG A 81 9.73 10.76 4.01
CA ARG A 81 8.68 10.09 4.78
C ARG A 81 7.98 9.01 3.96
N LEU A 82 7.71 9.25 2.68
CA LEU A 82 7.21 8.20 1.79
C LEU A 82 8.19 7.02 1.72
N LYS A 83 9.48 7.29 1.59
CA LYS A 83 10.52 6.25 1.63
C LYS A 83 10.50 5.49 2.95
N GLU A 84 10.39 6.19 4.08
CA GLU A 84 10.30 5.58 5.41
C GLU A 84 9.04 4.70 5.52
N ALA A 85 7.87 5.16 5.08
CA ALA A 85 6.64 4.38 5.06
C ALA A 85 6.78 3.11 4.22
N VAL A 86 7.43 3.20 3.06
CA VAL A 86 7.71 2.06 2.18
C VAL A 86 8.69 1.07 2.83
N ASN A 87 9.73 1.54 3.52
CA ASN A 87 10.65 0.67 4.25
C ASN A 87 9.96 -0.02 5.45
N LEU A 88 9.13 0.69 6.19
CA LEU A 88 8.33 0.13 7.28
C LEU A 88 7.32 -0.91 6.79
N SER A 89 6.76 -0.70 5.59
CA SER A 89 5.91 -1.70 4.95
C SER A 89 6.68 -3.00 4.69
N CYS A 90 7.90 -2.90 4.20
CA CYS A 90 8.76 -4.06 4.02
C CYS A 90 9.16 -4.72 5.34
N LEU A 91 9.41 -3.95 6.38
CA LEU A 91 9.68 -4.50 7.71
C LEU A 91 8.49 -5.30 8.23
N ALA A 92 7.27 -4.77 8.11
CA ALA A 92 6.04 -5.48 8.49
C ALA A 92 5.79 -6.75 7.67
N LEU A 93 6.22 -6.77 6.41
CA LEU A 93 6.19 -7.93 5.53
C LEU A 93 7.36 -8.92 5.75
N GLY A 94 8.26 -8.66 6.70
CA GLY A 94 9.42 -9.52 6.98
C GLY A 94 10.60 -9.37 6.03
N LEU A 95 10.62 -8.33 5.17
CA LEU A 95 11.65 -8.12 4.14
C LEU A 95 12.91 -7.39 4.66
N GLY A 96 12.84 -6.81 5.87
CA GLY A 96 13.91 -6.05 6.49
C GLY A 96 13.81 -4.52 6.30
N GLU A 97 14.50 -3.79 7.20
CA GLU A 97 14.32 -2.34 7.42
C GLU A 97 14.68 -1.44 6.23
N LYS A 98 15.55 -1.89 5.32
CA LYS A 98 16.01 -1.09 4.16
C LYS A 98 15.49 -1.60 2.83
N ALA A 99 14.58 -2.58 2.88
CA ALA A 99 13.98 -3.12 1.68
C ALA A 99 12.91 -2.15 1.12
N ILE A 100 12.60 -2.32 -0.15
CA ILE A 100 11.40 -1.78 -0.80
C ILE A 100 10.61 -2.95 -1.38
N PRO A 101 9.26 -2.87 -1.46
CA PRO A 101 8.46 -3.94 -2.04
C PRO A 101 8.83 -4.15 -3.51
N ASP A 102 8.50 -5.30 -4.05
CA ASP A 102 8.77 -5.59 -5.47
C ASP A 102 7.83 -4.80 -6.38
N ILE A 103 6.59 -4.58 -5.92
CA ILE A 103 5.60 -3.73 -6.56
C ILE A 103 5.04 -2.77 -5.51
N LEU A 104 5.05 -1.48 -5.82
CA LEU A 104 4.46 -0.41 -5.00
C LEU A 104 3.36 0.28 -5.80
N VAL A 105 2.17 0.31 -5.23
CA VAL A 105 0.99 0.96 -5.78
C VAL A 105 0.65 2.17 -4.93
N LEU A 106 0.58 3.35 -5.52
CA LEU A 106 0.35 4.61 -4.83
C LEU A 106 -0.93 5.28 -5.31
N GLN A 107 -1.68 5.88 -4.41
CA GLN A 107 -2.81 6.74 -4.71
C GLN A 107 -2.52 8.17 -4.26
N GLU A 108 -3.26 9.13 -4.81
CA GLU A 108 -3.15 10.56 -4.55
C GLU A 108 -1.80 11.18 -4.94
N ILE A 109 -1.22 10.73 -6.04
CA ILE A 109 0.00 11.29 -6.62
C ILE A 109 -0.37 12.34 -7.67
N GLU A 110 0.18 13.55 -7.55
CA GLU A 110 -0.12 14.65 -8.47
C GLU A 110 0.52 14.47 -9.84
N SER A 111 1.82 14.18 -9.86
CA SER A 111 2.61 14.25 -11.07
C SER A 111 3.61 13.10 -11.22
N ARG A 112 4.09 12.91 -12.44
CA ARG A 112 5.19 12.00 -12.72
C ARG A 112 6.49 12.44 -12.00
N ALA A 113 6.67 13.74 -11.78
CA ALA A 113 7.83 14.26 -11.06
C ALA A 113 7.95 13.69 -9.64
N VAL A 114 6.82 13.53 -8.92
CA VAL A 114 6.82 12.88 -7.58
C VAL A 114 7.42 11.47 -7.66
N ILE A 115 7.04 10.69 -8.66
CA ILE A 115 7.53 9.31 -8.85
C ILE A 115 9.02 9.29 -9.19
N ASP A 116 9.44 10.17 -10.10
CA ASP A 116 10.84 10.24 -10.53
C ASP A 116 11.74 10.73 -9.39
N ASP A 117 11.31 11.70 -8.60
CA ASP A 117 12.04 12.20 -7.44
C ASP A 117 12.07 11.18 -6.30
N PHE A 118 10.98 10.45 -6.09
CA PHE A 118 10.96 9.32 -5.14
C PHE A 118 11.99 8.25 -5.55
N CYS A 119 12.03 7.87 -6.83
CA CYS A 119 13.01 6.90 -7.31
C CYS A 119 14.47 7.38 -7.15
N LYS A 120 14.74 8.69 -7.31
CA LYS A 120 16.09 9.27 -7.13
C LYS A 120 16.62 9.18 -5.70
N ILE A 121 15.75 9.21 -4.69
CA ILE A 121 16.17 9.10 -3.28
C ILE A 121 16.34 7.66 -2.80
N LEU A 122 15.96 6.67 -3.60
CA LEU A 122 16.20 5.26 -3.31
C LEU A 122 17.65 4.87 -3.65
N PRO A 123 18.23 3.89 -2.95
CA PRO A 123 19.55 3.37 -3.32
C PRO A 123 19.55 2.77 -4.73
N MET A 124 20.58 3.04 -5.55
CA MET A 124 20.65 2.56 -6.94
C MET A 124 20.49 1.04 -7.10
N ASN A 125 21.00 0.27 -6.15
CA ASN A 125 20.90 -1.19 -6.13
C ASN A 125 19.57 -1.70 -5.56
N ASN A 126 18.72 -0.82 -5.05
CA ASN A 126 17.41 -1.15 -4.48
C ASN A 126 16.41 -0.06 -4.86
N SER A 127 16.09 0.03 -6.14
CA SER A 127 15.17 1.00 -6.72
C SER A 127 14.26 0.32 -7.75
N TYR A 128 13.19 1.02 -8.14
CA TYR A 128 12.29 0.55 -9.18
C TYR A 128 12.87 0.84 -10.57
N LYS A 129 12.74 -0.13 -11.47
CA LYS A 129 13.18 -0.02 -12.85
C LYS A 129 12.05 0.40 -13.79
N TYR A 130 10.82 0.18 -13.39
CA TYR A 130 9.63 0.43 -14.19
C TYR A 130 8.61 1.19 -13.37
N ALA A 131 7.93 2.15 -14.00
CA ALA A 131 6.87 2.92 -13.36
C ALA A 131 5.79 3.30 -14.37
N VAL A 132 4.54 3.17 -13.95
CA VAL A 132 3.33 3.68 -14.64
C VAL A 132 2.80 4.86 -13.84
N PHE A 133 2.51 5.94 -14.54
CA PHE A 133 1.76 7.07 -14.04
C PHE A 133 0.88 7.58 -15.17
N ILE A 134 -0.42 7.60 -14.94
CA ILE A 134 -1.39 8.18 -15.88
C ILE A 134 -1.80 9.53 -15.32
N PRO A 135 -1.54 10.63 -16.04
CA PRO A 135 -1.88 11.96 -15.55
C PRO A 135 -3.36 12.10 -15.19
N PRO A 136 -3.69 12.91 -14.16
CA PRO A 136 -5.09 13.19 -13.82
C PRO A 136 -5.86 13.73 -15.03
N GLN A 137 -7.07 13.22 -15.23
CA GLN A 137 -7.93 13.66 -16.32
C GLN A 137 -8.91 14.75 -15.87
N ASN A 138 -9.34 15.60 -16.80
CA ASN A 138 -10.40 16.59 -16.60
C ASN A 138 -10.21 17.51 -15.39
N GLY A 139 -8.98 17.99 -15.18
CA GLY A 139 -8.67 18.91 -14.07
C GLY A 139 -8.63 18.26 -12.69
N GLY A 140 -8.55 16.93 -12.62
CA GLY A 140 -8.27 16.24 -11.35
C GLY A 140 -6.90 16.59 -10.79
N ALA A 141 -6.79 16.70 -9.46
CA ALA A 141 -5.53 17.01 -8.80
C ALA A 141 -4.59 15.80 -8.69
N PHE A 142 -5.14 14.59 -8.63
CA PHE A 142 -4.38 13.37 -8.33
C PHE A 142 -4.72 12.22 -9.25
N SER A 143 -3.75 11.35 -9.41
CA SER A 143 -3.87 10.06 -10.03
C SER A 143 -3.24 8.97 -9.16
N THR A 144 -3.13 7.78 -9.74
CA THR A 144 -2.46 6.64 -9.14
C THR A 144 -1.16 6.36 -9.88
N ALA A 145 -0.21 5.72 -9.18
CA ALA A 145 1.04 5.27 -9.74
C ALA A 145 1.32 3.82 -9.38
N LEU A 146 2.06 3.12 -10.23
CA LEU A 146 2.60 1.81 -9.96
C LEU A 146 4.09 1.82 -10.27
N LEU A 147 4.90 1.35 -9.30
CA LEU A 147 6.33 1.17 -9.46
C LEU A 147 6.65 -0.32 -9.33
N SER A 148 7.52 -0.83 -10.18
CA SER A 148 7.87 -2.25 -10.22
C SER A 148 9.37 -2.48 -10.39
N LYS A 149 9.90 -3.49 -9.70
CA LYS A 149 11.23 -4.03 -9.99
C LYS A 149 11.21 -4.94 -11.22
N PHE A 150 10.03 -5.47 -11.56
CA PHE A 150 9.80 -6.37 -12.69
C PHE A 150 9.40 -5.61 -13.95
N PRO A 151 9.70 -6.17 -15.15
CA PRO A 151 9.28 -5.56 -16.40
C PRO A 151 7.76 -5.40 -16.51
N ILE A 152 7.34 -4.20 -16.91
CA ILE A 152 5.97 -3.90 -17.30
C ILE A 152 5.86 -4.15 -18.80
N THR A 153 4.96 -5.04 -19.21
CA THR A 153 4.78 -5.45 -20.60
C THR A 153 3.67 -4.68 -21.31
N GLU A 154 2.63 -4.30 -20.57
CA GLU A 154 1.49 -3.54 -21.10
C GLU A 154 0.83 -2.69 -20.01
N THR A 155 0.22 -1.57 -20.42
CA THR A 155 -0.64 -0.76 -19.56
C THR A 155 -1.90 -0.38 -20.33
N LYS A 156 -3.07 -0.63 -19.74
CA LYS A 156 -4.39 -0.24 -20.27
C LYS A 156 -5.08 0.71 -19.30
N VAL A 157 -5.79 1.70 -19.85
CA VAL A 157 -6.56 2.68 -19.09
C VAL A 157 -8.03 2.53 -19.46
N PHE A 158 -8.83 2.15 -18.47
CA PHE A 158 -10.29 2.06 -18.62
C PHE A 158 -10.93 3.30 -18.02
N ASN A 159 -11.35 4.20 -18.88
CA ASN A 159 -12.03 5.42 -18.48
C ASN A 159 -13.40 5.10 -17.88
N VAL A 160 -13.71 5.71 -16.74
CA VAL A 160 -14.98 5.59 -16.07
C VAL A 160 -15.70 6.95 -16.15
N TYR A 161 -16.98 6.93 -16.44
CA TYR A 161 -17.77 8.16 -16.61
C TYR A 161 -19.03 8.11 -15.73
N SER A 162 -19.39 9.24 -15.17
CA SER A 162 -20.70 9.48 -14.57
C SER A 162 -21.39 10.62 -15.36
N GLY A 163 -22.28 10.24 -16.25
CA GLY A 163 -22.82 11.15 -17.25
C GLY A 163 -21.69 11.71 -18.15
N LYS A 164 -21.54 13.03 -18.18
CA LYS A 164 -20.46 13.72 -18.92
C LYS A 164 -19.16 13.87 -18.13
N ARG A 165 -19.15 13.52 -16.84
CA ARG A 165 -17.99 13.69 -15.95
C ARG A 165 -17.09 12.46 -16.06
N SER A 166 -15.83 12.68 -16.40
CA SER A 166 -14.80 11.64 -16.27
C SER A 166 -14.46 11.46 -14.79
N LEU A 167 -14.38 10.21 -14.39
CA LEU A 167 -13.93 9.78 -13.04
C LEU A 167 -12.49 9.33 -13.12
N ARG A 168 -11.90 8.99 -11.96
CA ARG A 168 -10.59 8.35 -11.91
C ARG A 168 -10.67 7.01 -12.64
N PRO A 169 -9.74 6.73 -13.57
CA PRO A 169 -9.79 5.52 -14.37
C PRO A 169 -9.40 4.28 -13.55
N LEU A 170 -9.78 3.12 -14.04
CA LEU A 170 -9.18 1.85 -13.70
C LEU A 170 -7.92 1.67 -14.56
N ILE A 171 -6.77 1.44 -13.92
CA ILE A 171 -5.50 1.25 -14.62
C ILE A 171 -5.06 -0.21 -14.48
N GLU A 172 -4.99 -0.91 -15.59
CA GLU A 172 -4.49 -2.28 -15.67
C GLU A 172 -3.04 -2.27 -16.13
N THR A 173 -2.18 -2.96 -15.39
CA THR A 173 -0.75 -3.09 -15.69
C THR A 173 -0.39 -4.56 -15.74
N ARG A 174 0.23 -5.01 -16.83
CA ARG A 174 0.77 -6.35 -16.96
C ARG A 174 2.23 -6.37 -16.57
N ILE A 175 2.59 -7.26 -15.65
CA ILE A 175 3.91 -7.32 -15.03
C ILE A 175 4.46 -8.74 -15.22
N ARG A 176 5.63 -8.84 -15.82
CA ARG A 176 6.33 -10.12 -15.99
C ARG A 176 7.07 -10.47 -14.72
N ILE A 177 6.51 -11.40 -13.94
CA ILE A 177 7.08 -11.88 -12.67
C ILE A 177 7.86 -13.18 -12.93
N GLY A 178 9.18 -13.10 -13.04
CA GLY A 178 10.04 -14.27 -13.23
C GLY A 178 11.11 -14.10 -14.31
N ASN A 179 12.08 -15.02 -14.30
CA ASN A 179 13.28 -14.96 -15.15
C ASN A 179 13.18 -15.79 -16.43
N SER A 180 12.08 -16.49 -16.67
CA SER A 180 11.92 -17.39 -17.81
C SER A 180 10.89 -16.87 -18.82
N THR A 181 11.06 -17.28 -20.07
CA THR A 181 10.26 -16.89 -21.24
C THR A 181 8.85 -17.52 -21.29
N GLY A 182 8.35 -18.07 -20.19
CA GLY A 182 7.03 -18.72 -20.10
C GLY A 182 6.20 -18.16 -18.96
N ASP A 183 5.01 -17.81 -19.27
CA ASP A 183 3.74 -17.72 -18.51
C ASP A 183 3.72 -17.18 -17.05
N ASN A 184 4.66 -16.35 -16.64
CA ASN A 184 4.64 -15.71 -15.33
C ASN A 184 4.25 -14.24 -15.46
N GLU A 185 3.07 -13.96 -15.96
CA GLU A 185 2.51 -12.62 -16.01
C GLU A 185 1.50 -12.44 -14.87
N LEU A 186 1.58 -11.30 -14.18
CA LEU A 186 0.59 -10.85 -13.21
C LEU A 186 -0.11 -9.63 -13.79
N VAL A 187 -1.44 -9.64 -13.81
CA VAL A 187 -2.25 -8.47 -14.13
C VAL A 187 -2.60 -7.75 -12.83
N LEU A 188 -2.17 -6.50 -12.69
CA LEU A 188 -2.47 -5.67 -11.54
C LEU A 188 -3.34 -4.49 -11.97
N LEU A 189 -4.53 -4.39 -11.35
CA LEU A 189 -5.46 -3.29 -11.56
C LEU A 189 -5.37 -2.33 -10.37
N ASN A 190 -5.05 -1.06 -10.65
CA ASN A 190 -4.93 -0.03 -9.63
C ASN A 190 -6.14 0.90 -9.66
N VAL A 191 -6.73 1.13 -8.49
CA VAL A 191 -7.91 1.98 -8.32
C VAL A 191 -7.69 3.06 -7.27
N HIS A 192 -8.39 4.18 -7.46
CA HIS A 192 -8.67 5.17 -6.42
C HIS A 192 -10.07 5.72 -6.68
N TRP A 193 -11.07 5.17 -5.99
CA TRP A 193 -12.46 5.51 -6.22
C TRP A 193 -12.85 6.86 -5.61
N LYS A 194 -14.08 7.29 -5.87
CA LYS A 194 -14.58 8.57 -5.40
C LYS A 194 -14.71 8.57 -3.87
N SER A 195 -14.05 9.53 -3.23
CA SER A 195 -14.18 9.76 -1.78
C SER A 195 -15.63 9.99 -1.36
N LYS A 196 -15.98 9.52 -0.15
CA LYS A 196 -17.27 9.77 0.52
C LYS A 196 -17.50 11.26 0.81
N VAL A 197 -16.43 12.06 0.78
CA VAL A 197 -16.52 13.52 1.04
C VAL A 197 -17.07 14.27 -0.17
N GLY A 198 -18.05 15.13 0.05
CA GLY A 198 -18.64 16.01 -0.95
C GLY A 198 -20.16 16.10 -0.87
N ASN A 199 -20.73 17.04 -1.66
CA ASN A 199 -22.17 17.30 -1.71
C ASN A 199 -22.91 16.55 -2.83
N SER A 200 -22.20 15.68 -3.58
CA SER A 200 -22.75 14.85 -4.66
C SER A 200 -23.15 13.47 -4.15
N ASP A 201 -24.03 12.79 -4.88
CA ASP A 201 -24.29 11.37 -4.69
C ASP A 201 -23.00 10.57 -4.99
N THR A 202 -22.15 10.44 -3.96
CA THR A 202 -20.85 9.76 -4.09
C THR A 202 -21.01 8.26 -4.17
N ASP A 203 -22.12 7.70 -3.67
CA ASP A 203 -22.37 6.26 -3.66
C ASP A 203 -22.71 5.76 -5.06
N SER A 204 -23.55 6.48 -5.82
CA SER A 204 -23.83 6.13 -7.22
C SER A 204 -22.58 6.21 -8.09
N ILE A 205 -21.66 7.14 -7.79
CA ILE A 205 -20.38 7.26 -8.50
C ILE A 205 -19.49 6.05 -8.20
N ARG A 206 -19.36 5.64 -6.93
CA ARG A 206 -18.58 4.45 -6.57
C ARG A 206 -19.17 3.18 -7.17
N ARG A 207 -20.51 3.07 -7.19
CA ARG A 207 -21.19 1.95 -7.86
C ARG A 207 -20.81 1.83 -9.35
N GLN A 208 -20.73 2.94 -10.09
CA GLN A 208 -20.30 2.91 -11.48
C GLN A 208 -18.83 2.49 -11.63
N GLN A 209 -17.97 2.88 -10.67
CA GLN A 209 -16.57 2.43 -10.64
C GLN A 209 -16.47 0.93 -10.31
N GLU A 210 -17.30 0.46 -9.39
CA GLU A 210 -17.43 -0.96 -9.03
C GLU A 210 -17.89 -1.80 -10.24
N GLU A 211 -18.95 -1.38 -10.92
CA GLU A 211 -19.45 -2.04 -12.14
C GLU A 211 -18.39 -2.15 -13.24
N GLN A 212 -17.62 -1.08 -13.44
CA GLN A 212 -16.54 -1.08 -14.42
C GLN A 212 -15.41 -2.05 -14.03
N ALA A 213 -15.01 -2.06 -12.76
CA ALA A 213 -14.01 -2.98 -12.25
C ALA A 213 -14.50 -4.44 -12.38
N TYR A 214 -15.70 -4.73 -11.92
CA TYR A 214 -16.32 -6.05 -12.02
C TYR A 214 -16.38 -6.54 -13.47
N LYS A 215 -16.86 -5.70 -14.41
CA LYS A 215 -16.88 -6.02 -15.82
C LYS A 215 -15.51 -6.43 -16.33
N ARG A 216 -14.46 -5.67 -15.97
CA ARG A 216 -13.10 -5.98 -16.42
C ARG A 216 -12.57 -7.28 -15.82
N LEU A 217 -12.81 -7.53 -14.54
CA LEU A 217 -12.40 -8.79 -13.89
C LEU A 217 -13.08 -9.99 -14.52
N LYS A 218 -14.37 -9.89 -14.87
CA LYS A 218 -15.11 -10.92 -15.56
C LYS A 218 -14.56 -11.19 -16.97
N GLU A 219 -14.18 -10.13 -17.70
CA GLU A 219 -13.51 -10.26 -19.01
C GLU A 219 -12.18 -10.99 -18.88
N LEU A 220 -11.33 -10.65 -17.88
CA LEU A 220 -10.06 -11.33 -17.61
C LEU A 220 -10.26 -12.81 -17.32
N LYS A 221 -11.19 -13.15 -16.42
CA LYS A 221 -11.53 -14.55 -16.10
C LYS A 221 -11.96 -15.36 -17.34
N ALA A 222 -12.71 -14.74 -18.22
CA ALA A 222 -13.23 -15.42 -19.42
C ALA A 222 -12.19 -15.57 -20.51
N SER A 223 -11.37 -14.53 -20.77
CA SER A 223 -10.40 -14.50 -21.88
C SER A 223 -9.04 -15.08 -21.51
N GLU A 224 -8.64 -15.00 -20.25
CA GLU A 224 -7.31 -15.35 -19.77
C GLU A 224 -7.37 -16.11 -18.41
N PRO A 225 -8.07 -17.26 -18.36
CA PRO A 225 -8.36 -17.93 -17.08
C PRO A 225 -7.12 -18.43 -16.32
N GLN A 226 -5.97 -18.55 -16.99
CA GLN A 226 -4.71 -18.97 -16.38
C GLN A 226 -3.87 -17.77 -15.88
N THR A 227 -4.17 -16.56 -16.29
CA THR A 227 -3.40 -15.37 -15.91
C THR A 227 -3.88 -14.86 -14.56
N PRO A 228 -3.02 -14.85 -13.51
CA PRO A 228 -3.41 -14.31 -12.22
C PRO A 228 -3.61 -12.79 -12.29
N PHE A 229 -4.63 -12.32 -11.58
CA PHE A 229 -4.86 -10.90 -11.42
C PHE A 229 -5.09 -10.48 -9.98
N ILE A 230 -4.75 -9.23 -9.71
CA ILE A 230 -5.03 -8.54 -8.46
C ILE A 230 -5.64 -7.19 -8.80
N ILE A 231 -6.69 -6.78 -8.10
CA ILE A 231 -7.15 -5.41 -8.08
C ILE A 231 -6.94 -4.85 -6.67
N CYS A 232 -6.29 -3.69 -6.57
CA CYS A 232 -5.99 -3.07 -5.28
C CYS A 232 -5.98 -1.54 -5.36
N GLY A 233 -6.04 -0.93 -4.20
CA GLY A 233 -6.02 0.52 -4.04
C GLY A 233 -7.01 1.01 -3.00
N ASP A 234 -7.28 2.30 -3.04
CA ASP A 234 -8.29 2.95 -2.22
C ASP A 234 -9.65 2.93 -2.94
N PHE A 235 -10.54 2.08 -2.45
CA PHE A 235 -11.90 1.93 -2.97
C PHE A 235 -12.88 2.93 -2.35
N ASN A 236 -12.47 3.63 -1.28
CA ASN A 236 -13.32 4.56 -0.54
C ASN A 236 -14.65 3.95 -0.08
N GLN A 237 -14.68 2.62 0.09
CA GLN A 237 -15.84 1.89 0.67
C GLN A 237 -15.37 0.63 1.38
N THR A 238 -16.05 0.30 2.46
CA THR A 238 -15.85 -0.94 3.20
C THR A 238 -16.47 -2.11 2.43
N LEU A 239 -16.15 -3.34 2.83
CA LEU A 239 -16.67 -4.52 2.15
C LEU A 239 -18.20 -4.62 2.19
N GLU A 240 -18.82 -4.12 3.25
CA GLU A 240 -20.26 -4.10 3.43
C GLU A 240 -20.97 -3.10 2.49
N GLU A 241 -20.23 -2.11 1.98
CA GLU A 241 -20.75 -1.07 1.08
C GLU A 241 -20.69 -1.47 -0.40
N PHE A 242 -19.99 -2.56 -0.75
CA PHE A 242 -19.96 -3.06 -2.12
C PHE A 242 -21.32 -3.64 -2.52
N SER A 243 -21.80 -3.27 -3.72
CA SER A 243 -23.05 -3.79 -4.29
C SER A 243 -22.86 -5.11 -5.01
N LEU A 244 -21.66 -5.35 -5.55
CA LEU A 244 -21.29 -6.51 -6.34
C LEU A 244 -20.24 -7.38 -5.65
N LEU A 245 -20.12 -7.32 -4.30
CA LEU A 245 -19.06 -8.02 -3.57
C LEU A 245 -19.08 -9.53 -3.82
N SER A 246 -20.26 -10.14 -3.97
CA SER A 246 -20.40 -11.57 -4.28
C SER A 246 -19.80 -11.96 -5.63
N GLU A 247 -19.60 -10.99 -6.51
CA GLU A 247 -19.01 -11.16 -7.83
C GLU A 247 -17.50 -10.92 -7.84
N PHE A 248 -16.98 -10.25 -6.80
CA PHE A 248 -15.56 -10.12 -6.54
C PHE A 248 -15.10 -11.34 -5.74
N ASP A 249 -14.77 -12.43 -6.43
CA ASP A 249 -14.23 -13.60 -5.78
C ASP A 249 -12.96 -13.26 -5.03
N ASN A 250 -12.78 -13.88 -3.85
CA ASN A 250 -11.57 -13.79 -3.04
C ASN A 250 -11.17 -12.35 -2.64
N CYS A 251 -11.65 -11.92 -1.49
CA CYS A 251 -11.15 -10.72 -0.82
C CYS A 251 -10.34 -11.12 0.42
N TRP A 252 -9.03 -10.98 0.37
CA TRP A 252 -8.15 -11.32 1.49
C TRP A 252 -8.44 -10.52 2.76
N ASN A 253 -8.89 -9.27 2.61
CA ASN A 253 -9.00 -8.33 3.72
C ASN A 253 -10.05 -8.70 4.75
N ILE A 254 -11.15 -9.36 4.38
CA ILE A 254 -12.26 -9.65 5.30
C ILE A 254 -11.75 -10.35 6.55
N GLU A 255 -11.05 -11.48 6.36
CA GLU A 255 -10.57 -12.28 7.48
C GLU A 255 -9.41 -11.60 8.21
N ALA A 256 -8.51 -10.97 7.47
CA ALA A 256 -7.36 -10.28 8.05
C ALA A 256 -7.78 -9.09 8.92
N TYR A 257 -8.70 -8.25 8.48
CA TYR A 257 -9.23 -7.17 9.31
C TYR A 257 -10.04 -7.69 10.52
N ARG A 258 -10.80 -8.76 10.34
CA ARG A 258 -11.56 -9.38 11.44
C ARG A 258 -10.67 -10.04 12.46
N ALA A 259 -9.67 -10.80 12.03
CA ALA A 259 -8.69 -11.42 12.91
C ALA A 259 -7.89 -10.36 13.69
N ALA A 260 -7.43 -9.32 13.01
CA ALA A 260 -6.73 -8.20 13.63
C ALA A 260 -7.57 -7.50 14.70
N ALA A 261 -8.85 -7.28 14.44
CA ALA A 261 -9.77 -6.66 15.39
C ALA A 261 -10.01 -7.55 16.62
N GLN A 262 -10.07 -8.89 16.45
CA GLN A 262 -10.27 -9.84 17.54
C GLN A 262 -9.04 -9.99 18.43
N GLU A 263 -7.84 -9.98 17.85
CA GLU A 263 -6.58 -10.15 18.57
C GLU A 263 -6.07 -8.85 19.22
N GLY A 264 -6.65 -7.70 18.89
CA GLY A 264 -6.19 -6.37 19.34
C GLY A 264 -4.78 -6.00 18.88
N SER A 265 -4.20 -6.78 17.95
CA SER A 265 -2.82 -6.65 17.49
C SER A 265 -2.66 -5.75 16.27
N GLN A 266 -3.72 -5.53 15.50
CA GLN A 266 -3.75 -4.67 14.32
C GLN A 266 -4.99 -3.79 14.30
N PRO A 267 -4.98 -2.65 13.58
CA PRO A 267 -6.17 -1.83 13.41
C PRO A 267 -7.25 -2.58 12.62
N ALA A 268 -8.51 -2.31 12.94
CA ALA A 268 -9.66 -2.87 12.24
C ALA A 268 -9.87 -2.28 10.82
N GLY A 269 -8.92 -1.49 10.32
CA GLY A 269 -8.97 -0.88 9.01
C GLY A 269 -7.66 -0.15 8.66
N SER A 270 -7.60 0.41 7.47
CA SER A 270 -6.48 1.22 6.96
C SER A 270 -6.69 2.72 7.14
N TYR A 271 -7.91 3.15 7.39
CA TYR A 271 -8.32 4.54 7.53
C TYR A 271 -9.09 4.77 8.83
N PHE A 272 -8.87 5.95 9.46
CA PHE A 272 -9.58 6.29 10.69
C PHE A 272 -10.37 7.59 10.51
N TYR A 273 -11.68 7.50 10.66
CA TYR A 273 -12.58 8.63 10.48
C TYR A 273 -13.73 8.61 11.50
N LYS A 274 -14.09 9.80 12.03
CA LYS A 274 -15.19 9.96 13.01
C LYS A 274 -15.18 8.92 14.12
N GLU A 275 -14.01 8.71 14.74
CA GLU A 275 -13.78 7.78 15.86
C GLU A 275 -13.99 6.29 15.52
N SER A 276 -13.98 5.93 14.24
CA SER A 276 -14.05 4.54 13.77
C SER A 276 -12.97 4.20 12.75
N TRP A 277 -12.55 2.94 12.75
CA TRP A 277 -11.71 2.38 11.71
C TRP A 277 -12.55 1.94 10.52
N GLU A 278 -12.08 2.26 9.32
CA GLU A 278 -12.66 1.82 8.06
C GLU A 278 -11.60 1.06 7.25
N GLY A 279 -11.93 -0.17 6.81
CA GLY A 279 -11.14 -0.93 5.85
C GLY A 279 -11.58 -0.56 4.44
N ILE A 280 -10.99 0.49 3.87
CA ILE A 280 -11.35 1.03 2.55
C ILE A 280 -10.27 0.82 1.48
N ASP A 281 -9.10 0.38 1.89
CA ASP A 281 -8.04 -0.10 1.02
C ASP A 281 -8.09 -1.63 0.94
N HIS A 282 -8.14 -2.20 -0.27
CA HIS A 282 -8.36 -3.62 -0.44
C HIS A 282 -7.41 -4.27 -1.45
N PHE A 283 -7.29 -5.60 -1.34
CA PHE A 283 -6.78 -6.51 -2.35
C PHE A 283 -7.87 -7.54 -2.69
N PHE A 284 -8.32 -7.56 -3.94
CA PHE A 284 -9.09 -8.67 -4.50
C PHE A 284 -8.19 -9.42 -5.49
N TYR A 285 -8.32 -10.73 -5.58
CA TYR A 285 -7.43 -11.56 -6.38
C TYR A 285 -8.17 -12.72 -7.05
N SER A 286 -7.60 -13.24 -8.14
CA SER A 286 -8.15 -14.37 -8.86
C SER A 286 -7.90 -15.71 -8.15
N ASP A 287 -8.74 -16.71 -8.41
CA ASP A 287 -8.68 -18.02 -7.77
C ASP A 287 -7.34 -18.73 -7.96
N ASN A 288 -6.66 -18.49 -9.08
CA ASN A 288 -5.33 -19.05 -9.36
C ASN A 288 -4.18 -18.44 -8.54
N LEU A 289 -4.48 -17.52 -7.62
CA LEU A 289 -3.56 -17.09 -6.56
C LEU A 289 -3.85 -17.78 -5.21
N SER A 290 -4.64 -18.86 -5.21
CA SER A 290 -4.95 -19.70 -4.06
C SER A 290 -5.17 -21.17 -4.43
N ASP A 291 -4.60 -21.63 -5.57
CA ASP A 291 -4.84 -22.98 -6.11
C ASP A 291 -3.67 -23.97 -5.87
N GLY A 292 -2.63 -23.53 -5.16
CA GLY A 292 -1.45 -24.35 -4.87
C GLY A 292 -0.50 -24.49 -6.05
N LYS A 293 -0.61 -23.62 -7.07
CA LYS A 293 0.24 -23.64 -8.26
C LYS A 293 0.87 -22.26 -8.49
N ASN A 294 2.05 -22.25 -9.11
CA ASN A 294 2.78 -21.03 -9.45
C ASN A 294 2.99 -20.08 -8.26
N PHE A 295 2.10 -19.11 -8.05
CA PHE A 295 2.12 -18.17 -6.92
C PHE A 295 0.79 -18.18 -6.20
N ASP A 296 0.86 -18.31 -4.87
CA ASP A 296 -0.29 -18.15 -4.00
C ASP A 296 -0.12 -16.92 -3.10
N LEU A 297 -1.21 -16.29 -2.75
CA LEU A 297 -1.27 -15.32 -1.67
C LEU A 297 -0.97 -16.03 -0.34
N SER A 298 0.07 -15.61 0.36
CA SER A 298 0.54 -16.27 1.58
C SER A 298 0.44 -15.37 2.82
N PHE A 299 0.37 -14.07 2.65
CA PHE A 299 0.35 -13.13 3.79
C PHE A 299 -0.31 -11.80 3.40
N PHE A 300 -1.03 -11.20 4.35
CA PHE A 300 -1.58 -9.84 4.30
C PHE A 300 -1.33 -9.14 5.64
N CYS A 301 -1.06 -7.84 5.61
CA CYS A 301 -1.10 -7.01 6.81
C CYS A 301 -1.47 -5.55 6.50
N VAL A 302 -2.01 -4.87 7.52
CA VAL A 302 -2.06 -3.41 7.61
C VAL A 302 -0.78 -2.96 8.33
N ILE A 303 -0.08 -2.00 7.74
CA ILE A 303 1.21 -1.56 8.26
C ILE A 303 0.99 -0.43 9.28
N ASN A 304 0.91 -0.79 10.56
CA ASN A 304 0.62 0.11 11.68
C ASN A 304 1.84 0.44 12.56
N LEU A 305 3.04 0.32 11.99
CA LEU A 305 4.28 0.58 12.71
C LEU A 305 4.49 2.08 12.98
N LYS A 306 5.09 2.40 14.12
CA LYS A 306 5.62 3.75 14.36
C LYS A 306 6.75 4.05 13.36
N PRO A 307 6.80 5.27 12.83
CA PRO A 307 6.01 6.47 13.13
C PRO A 307 4.79 6.70 12.21
N LEU A 308 4.30 5.70 11.47
CA LEU A 308 3.11 5.85 10.62
C LEU A 308 1.83 6.10 11.42
N THR A 309 1.86 5.79 12.71
CA THR A 309 0.74 6.03 13.63
C THR A 309 1.09 7.07 14.67
N ASP A 310 0.10 7.84 15.09
CA ASP A 310 0.20 8.78 16.21
C ASP A 310 0.28 8.06 17.57
N THR A 311 0.27 8.81 18.66
CA THR A 311 0.33 8.26 20.02
C THR A 311 -0.90 7.45 20.41
N SER A 312 -2.03 7.64 19.72
CA SER A 312 -3.28 6.89 19.92
C SER A 312 -3.40 5.66 19.02
N GLY A 313 -2.39 5.41 18.15
CA GLY A 313 -2.38 4.30 17.21
C GLY A 313 -3.13 4.57 15.90
N LYS A 314 -3.69 5.76 15.72
CA LYS A 314 -4.35 6.21 14.49
C LYS A 314 -3.31 6.61 13.43
N PRO A 315 -3.64 6.63 12.12
CA PRO A 315 -2.73 7.13 11.09
C PRO A 315 -2.21 8.54 11.43
N ASP A 316 -0.88 8.74 11.37
CA ASP A 316 -0.26 10.06 11.58
C ASP A 316 -0.40 10.91 10.31
N LYS A 317 -1.58 11.49 10.16
CA LYS A 317 -2.00 12.28 9.02
C LYS A 317 -1.02 13.40 8.69
N TYR A 318 -0.67 13.54 7.41
CA TYR A 318 0.17 14.64 6.96
C TYR A 318 -0.54 16.01 7.12
N SER A 319 0.20 16.96 7.67
CA SER A 319 -0.25 18.35 7.80
C SER A 319 0.69 19.28 7.02
N VAL A 320 0.18 19.91 5.97
CA VAL A 320 0.93 20.89 5.17
C VAL A 320 1.44 22.07 6.00
N TYR A 321 0.70 22.48 7.04
CA TYR A 321 1.07 23.60 7.90
C TYR A 321 2.30 23.30 8.75
N SER A 322 2.34 22.15 9.38
CA SER A 322 3.47 21.72 10.20
C SER A 322 4.57 21.05 9.38
N GLY A 323 4.27 20.51 8.20
CA GLY A 323 5.15 19.65 7.42
C GLY A 323 5.39 18.29 8.07
N LYS A 324 4.57 17.86 9.03
CA LYS A 324 4.70 16.61 9.78
C LYS A 324 3.59 15.63 9.41
N GLY A 325 3.77 14.36 9.82
CA GLY A 325 2.87 13.26 9.54
C GLY A 325 3.19 12.55 8.22
N TYR A 326 2.46 11.51 7.91
CA TYR A 326 2.67 10.61 6.76
C TYR A 326 1.45 10.61 5.84
N SER A 327 0.36 9.99 6.25
CA SER A 327 -0.91 9.92 5.53
C SER A 327 -2.06 9.66 6.50
N ASP A 328 -3.28 10.00 6.10
CA ASP A 328 -4.51 9.61 6.81
C ASP A 328 -4.92 8.15 6.53
N HIS A 329 -4.18 7.45 5.66
CA HIS A 329 -4.26 6.00 5.47
C HIS A 329 -3.02 5.30 6.02
N LEU A 330 -3.17 4.04 6.43
CA LEU A 330 -2.07 3.11 6.64
C LEU A 330 -1.84 2.30 5.37
N PRO A 331 -0.56 2.00 5.01
CA PRO A 331 -0.30 1.10 3.90
C PRO A 331 -0.85 -0.28 4.18
N ILE A 332 -1.24 -1.00 3.13
CA ILE A 332 -1.57 -2.42 3.18
C ILE A 332 -0.60 -3.21 2.30
N GLY A 333 -0.25 -4.41 2.71
CA GLY A 333 0.74 -5.21 2.00
C GLY A 333 0.40 -6.69 1.95
N ILE A 334 0.84 -7.34 0.87
CA ILE A 334 0.70 -8.78 0.64
C ILE A 334 2.02 -9.40 0.21
N ILE A 335 2.14 -10.70 0.43
CA ILE A 335 3.18 -11.57 -0.12
C ILE A 335 2.54 -12.63 -1.00
N LEU A 336 3.01 -12.74 -2.23
CA LEU A 336 2.80 -13.88 -3.09
C LEU A 336 3.97 -14.84 -2.92
N LYS A 337 3.70 -16.11 -2.71
CA LYS A 337 4.72 -17.15 -2.56
C LYS A 337 4.61 -18.16 -3.67
N ARG A 338 5.74 -18.47 -4.31
CA ARG A 338 5.81 -19.52 -5.32
C ARG A 338 5.66 -20.89 -4.64
N GLN A 339 4.83 -21.73 -5.21
CA GLN A 339 4.62 -23.12 -4.80
C GLN A 339 5.68 -24.04 -5.38
#